data_fddaf128116310dffdc74b87ec6f28d2
#
_entry.id   fddaf128116310dffdc74b87ec6f28d2
#
_cell.length_a   1.000
_cell.length_b   1.000
_cell.length_c   1.000
_cell.angle_alpha   90.00
_cell.angle_beta   90.00
_cell.angle_gamma   90.00
#
_symmetry.space_group_name_H-M   'P 1'
#
loop_
_entity.id
_entity.type
_entity.pdbx_description
1 polymer ?
#
loop_
_entity_poly.entity_id
_entity_poly.type
_entity_poly.pdbx_seq_one_letter_code
_entity_poly.pdbx_strand_id
1 'polypeptide(L)'
;MTEQFDEGFKEIVMSLLSLGATAYETDYILKVLDERPEPVEQKIKAVKKADDIIKSDKFDKVAATVMQKLQIEDEPYEIEAEIKKAPTKGSPEYIINRLKGGGLTPTAAVGIVANLKAESNLDPAIKQFSGGPGRGLAQWEKGGRYDTDPINLVKFAKKKGTSWSDLDTQIDFILHEMDRHPEYKKVKDMLNKSDSVKDATLIFLKKYEKAGTPHTDKRLKFAKDLETQLM
;
A
#
# COMPACT_ATOMS: atom_id res chain seq x y z
N MET A 1 -20.67 -10.96 21.90
CA MET A 1 -20.86 -10.17 20.67
C MET A 1 -19.60 -10.07 19.81
N THR A 2 -18.41 -10.31 20.34
CA THR A 2 -17.13 -10.20 19.63
C THR A 2 -16.74 -11.41 18.76
N GLU A 3 -17.20 -12.62 19.08
CA GLU A 3 -16.81 -13.83 18.32
C GLU A 3 -17.59 -14.00 17.00
N GLN A 4 -18.85 -13.57 16.95
CA GLN A 4 -19.67 -13.69 15.73
C GLN A 4 -19.30 -12.67 14.64
N PHE A 5 -18.71 -11.55 15.06
CA PHE A 5 -18.16 -10.54 14.16
C PHE A 5 -16.88 -11.06 13.45
N ASP A 6 -16.12 -11.91 14.12
CA ASP A 6 -14.81 -12.41 13.65
C ASP A 6 -14.94 -13.42 12.49
N GLU A 7 -15.92 -14.33 12.50
CA GLU A 7 -16.10 -15.32 11.42
C GLU A 7 -16.68 -14.72 10.14
N GLY A 8 -17.72 -13.89 10.25
CA GLY A 8 -18.30 -13.22 9.08
C GLY A 8 -17.34 -12.22 8.45
N PHE A 9 -16.54 -11.54 9.25
CA PHE A 9 -15.49 -10.64 8.81
C PHE A 9 -14.39 -11.40 8.03
N LYS A 10 -13.91 -12.52 8.56
CA LYS A 10 -12.94 -13.40 7.88
C LYS A 10 -13.48 -13.90 6.53
N GLU A 11 -14.75 -14.28 6.45
CA GLU A 11 -15.36 -14.77 5.22
C GLU A 11 -15.45 -13.68 4.14
N ILE A 12 -15.76 -12.44 4.52
CA ILE A 12 -15.74 -11.28 3.60
C ILE A 12 -14.31 -11.03 3.12
N VAL A 13 -13.33 -10.97 4.04
CA VAL A 13 -11.91 -10.78 3.70
C VAL A 13 -11.41 -11.84 2.72
N MET A 14 -11.68 -13.11 3.01
CA MET A 14 -11.24 -14.22 2.14
C MET A 14 -11.92 -14.17 0.77
N SER A 15 -13.17 -13.75 0.71
CA SER A 15 -13.90 -13.59 -0.56
C SER A 15 -13.33 -12.44 -1.39
N LEU A 16 -13.02 -11.30 -0.79
CA LEU A 16 -12.39 -10.16 -1.48
C LEU A 16 -10.99 -10.48 -1.97
N LEU A 17 -10.19 -11.19 -1.17
CA LEU A 17 -8.86 -11.64 -1.57
C LEU A 17 -8.91 -12.65 -2.71
N SER A 18 -9.91 -13.55 -2.72
CA SER A 18 -10.13 -14.51 -3.81
C SER A 18 -10.52 -13.83 -5.13
N LEU A 19 -11.14 -12.66 -5.05
CA LEU A 19 -11.46 -11.79 -6.18
C LEU A 19 -10.25 -10.97 -6.68
N GLY A 20 -9.08 -11.12 -6.04
CA GLY A 20 -7.87 -10.40 -6.38
C GLY A 20 -7.77 -9.00 -5.76
N ALA A 21 -8.65 -8.66 -4.81
CA ALA A 21 -8.52 -7.42 -4.06
C ALA A 21 -7.21 -7.40 -3.26
N THR A 22 -6.52 -6.27 -3.27
CA THR A 22 -5.36 -6.04 -2.42
C THR A 22 -5.80 -5.91 -0.95
N ALA A 23 -4.86 -6.06 -0.01
CA ALA A 23 -5.14 -5.86 1.41
C ALA A 23 -5.73 -4.46 1.69
N TYR A 24 -5.27 -3.44 0.97
CA TYR A 24 -5.78 -2.07 1.10
C TYR A 24 -7.22 -1.94 0.60
N GLU A 25 -7.52 -2.47 -0.58
CA GLU A 25 -8.86 -2.48 -1.16
C GLU A 25 -9.84 -3.27 -0.29
N THR A 26 -9.38 -4.38 0.28
CA THR A 26 -10.14 -5.17 1.25
C THR A 26 -10.47 -4.35 2.49
N ASP A 27 -9.47 -3.68 3.09
CA ASP A 27 -9.65 -2.83 4.28
C ASP A 27 -10.63 -1.68 4.03
N TYR A 28 -10.53 -1.04 2.86
CA TYR A 28 -11.45 0.03 2.45
C TYR A 28 -12.89 -0.48 2.31
N ILE A 29 -13.10 -1.60 1.60
CA ILE A 29 -14.44 -2.20 1.44
C ILE A 29 -15.02 -2.60 2.80
N LEU A 30 -14.19 -3.19 3.68
CA LEU A 30 -14.63 -3.59 5.01
C LEU A 30 -15.08 -2.41 5.85
N LYS A 31 -14.37 -1.28 5.80
CA LYS A 31 -14.75 -0.06 6.49
C LYS A 31 -16.11 0.46 6.00
N VAL A 32 -16.30 0.53 4.69
CA VAL A 32 -17.59 0.94 4.09
C VAL A 32 -18.71 -0.01 4.49
N LEU A 33 -18.46 -1.33 4.54
CA LEU A 33 -19.45 -2.32 4.96
C LEU A 33 -19.75 -2.29 6.46
N ASP A 34 -18.75 -1.94 7.30
CA ASP A 34 -18.90 -1.84 8.74
C ASP A 34 -19.80 -0.65 9.15
N GLU A 35 -19.76 0.43 8.39
CA GLU A 35 -20.61 1.61 8.59
C GLU A 35 -22.09 1.40 8.19
N ARG A 36 -22.45 0.21 7.65
CA ARG A 36 -23.79 -0.11 7.17
C ARG A 36 -24.59 -0.98 8.16
N PRO A 37 -25.90 -0.74 8.30
CA PRO A 37 -26.75 -1.44 9.26
C PRO A 37 -27.18 -2.87 8.84
N GLU A 38 -26.90 -3.29 7.58
CA GLU A 38 -27.34 -4.59 7.08
C GLU A 38 -26.70 -5.77 7.82
N PRO A 39 -27.42 -6.89 7.99
CA PRO A 39 -26.86 -8.10 8.58
C PRO A 39 -25.64 -8.62 7.82
N VAL A 40 -24.63 -9.10 8.55
CA VAL A 40 -23.36 -9.63 8.00
C VAL A 40 -23.61 -10.70 6.92
N GLU A 41 -24.62 -11.55 7.07
CA GLU A 41 -24.99 -12.57 6.09
C GLU A 41 -25.39 -11.99 4.71
N GLN A 42 -26.04 -10.82 4.69
CA GLN A 42 -26.39 -10.14 3.44
C GLN A 42 -25.14 -9.55 2.79
N LYS A 43 -24.24 -8.99 3.59
CA LYS A 43 -22.93 -8.48 3.12
C LYS A 43 -22.10 -9.60 2.48
N ILE A 44 -22.03 -10.78 3.11
CA ILE A 44 -21.35 -11.96 2.57
C ILE A 44 -21.97 -12.43 1.26
N LYS A 45 -23.31 -12.48 1.18
CA LYS A 45 -24.03 -12.86 -0.06
C LYS A 45 -23.75 -11.88 -1.20
N ALA A 46 -23.63 -10.59 -0.91
CA ALA A 46 -23.35 -9.57 -1.92
C ALA A 46 -21.93 -9.74 -2.48
N VAL A 47 -20.93 -9.96 -1.61
CA VAL A 47 -19.54 -10.21 -2.02
C VAL A 47 -19.43 -11.49 -2.83
N LYS A 48 -20.04 -12.60 -2.40
CA LYS A 48 -20.01 -13.88 -3.14
C LYS A 48 -20.71 -13.82 -4.51
N LYS A 49 -21.80 -13.03 -4.63
CA LYS A 49 -22.44 -12.81 -5.93
C LYS A 49 -21.63 -11.92 -6.86
N ALA A 50 -20.74 -11.09 -6.33
CA ALA A 50 -19.82 -10.32 -7.15
C ALA A 50 -18.82 -11.22 -7.88
N ASP A 51 -18.45 -12.37 -7.32
CA ASP A 51 -17.55 -13.36 -7.91
C ASP A 51 -18.00 -13.87 -9.30
N ASP A 52 -19.30 -14.06 -9.49
CA ASP A 52 -19.87 -14.55 -10.77
C ASP A 52 -19.76 -13.52 -11.91
N ILE A 53 -19.53 -12.25 -11.60
CA ILE A 53 -19.54 -11.14 -12.56
C ILE A 53 -18.13 -10.65 -12.90
N ILE A 54 -17.15 -10.89 -12.01
CA ILE A 54 -15.82 -10.29 -12.11
C ILE A 54 -14.79 -11.33 -12.56
N LYS A 55 -14.81 -11.67 -13.82
CA LYS A 55 -13.70 -12.41 -14.46
C LYS A 55 -12.64 -11.51 -15.10
N SER A 56 -12.69 -10.21 -14.94
CA SER A 56 -11.67 -9.30 -15.48
C SER A 56 -11.66 -7.93 -14.80
N ASP A 57 -10.50 -7.55 -14.33
CA ASP A 57 -9.97 -6.19 -14.11
C ASP A 57 -10.91 -5.11 -13.56
N LYS A 58 -10.68 -4.75 -12.33
CA LYS A 58 -10.79 -3.45 -11.65
C LYS A 58 -11.67 -3.46 -10.42
N PHE A 59 -11.03 -3.09 -9.33
CA PHE A 59 -11.59 -2.75 -8.03
C PHE A 59 -12.90 -1.92 -8.11
N ASP A 60 -12.95 -0.91 -9.00
CA ASP A 60 -14.14 -0.08 -9.22
C ASP A 60 -15.38 -0.90 -9.60
N LYS A 61 -15.20 -1.98 -10.35
CA LYS A 61 -16.30 -2.89 -10.72
C LYS A 61 -16.71 -3.80 -9.57
N VAL A 62 -15.75 -4.23 -8.74
CA VAL A 62 -16.05 -5.05 -7.54
C VAL A 62 -16.85 -4.24 -6.55
N ALA A 63 -16.38 -3.04 -6.21
CA ALA A 63 -17.06 -2.15 -5.29
C ALA A 63 -18.46 -1.78 -5.80
N ALA A 64 -18.59 -1.34 -7.06
CA ALA A 64 -19.87 -1.01 -7.68
C ALA A 64 -20.85 -2.20 -7.69
N THR A 65 -20.34 -3.41 -7.97
CA THR A 65 -21.18 -4.62 -8.02
C THR A 65 -21.63 -5.05 -6.63
N VAL A 66 -20.75 -4.98 -5.62
CA VAL A 66 -21.12 -5.24 -4.21
C VAL A 66 -22.21 -4.27 -3.76
N MET A 67 -22.06 -2.98 -4.07
CA MET A 67 -23.02 -1.94 -3.71
C MET A 67 -24.37 -2.11 -4.41
N GLN A 68 -24.39 -2.38 -5.70
CA GLN A 68 -25.62 -2.61 -6.48
C GLN A 68 -26.40 -3.83 -5.96
N LYS A 69 -25.71 -4.86 -5.48
CA LYS A 69 -26.39 -6.10 -4.99
C LYS A 69 -26.86 -6.04 -3.55
N LEU A 70 -26.33 -5.10 -2.76
CA LEU A 70 -26.86 -4.82 -1.43
C LEU A 70 -28.20 -4.05 -1.49
N GLN A 71 -28.75 -3.80 -2.71
CA GLN A 71 -29.98 -3.02 -2.92
C GLN A 71 -29.95 -1.68 -2.17
N ILE A 72 -28.80 -0.99 -2.25
CA ILE A 72 -28.65 0.34 -1.71
C ILE A 72 -29.33 1.28 -2.71
N GLU A 73 -30.68 1.32 -2.67
CA GLU A 73 -31.47 2.07 -3.66
C GLU A 73 -31.43 3.59 -3.42
N ASP A 74 -31.01 4.05 -2.25
CA ASP A 74 -31.23 5.45 -1.90
C ASP A 74 -29.99 6.36 -1.87
N GLU A 75 -28.76 5.85 -2.03
CA GLU A 75 -27.58 6.76 -2.09
C GLU A 75 -26.42 6.28 -2.98
N PRO A 76 -26.63 6.06 -4.28
CA PRO A 76 -25.50 5.76 -5.18
C PRO A 76 -24.51 6.93 -5.28
N TYR A 77 -24.97 8.14 -4.98
CA TYR A 77 -24.17 9.37 -5.17
C TYR A 77 -23.05 9.55 -4.15
N GLU A 78 -23.28 9.25 -2.87
CA GLU A 78 -22.22 9.42 -1.84
C GLU A 78 -21.15 8.34 -1.95
N ILE A 79 -21.53 7.11 -2.25
CA ILE A 79 -20.59 5.98 -2.40
C ILE A 79 -19.78 6.12 -3.68
N GLU A 80 -20.40 6.48 -4.80
CA GLU A 80 -19.66 6.80 -6.03
C GLU A 80 -18.72 7.99 -5.85
N ALA A 81 -19.10 8.98 -5.04
CA ALA A 81 -18.26 10.12 -4.72
C ALA A 81 -17.07 9.72 -3.82
N GLU A 82 -17.25 8.78 -2.89
CA GLU A 82 -16.17 8.25 -2.06
C GLU A 82 -15.24 7.30 -2.83
N ILE A 83 -15.80 6.44 -3.70
CA ILE A 83 -15.01 5.61 -4.62
C ILE A 83 -14.19 6.47 -5.59
N LYS A 84 -14.77 7.58 -6.10
CA LYS A 84 -14.05 8.56 -6.92
C LYS A 84 -12.98 9.34 -6.14
N LYS A 85 -13.09 9.38 -4.81
CA LYS A 85 -12.08 9.96 -3.91
C LYS A 85 -10.99 8.96 -3.50
N ALA A 86 -11.17 7.66 -3.78
CA ALA A 86 -10.13 6.68 -3.48
C ALA A 86 -8.84 7.00 -4.25
N PRO A 87 -7.68 6.95 -3.59
CA PRO A 87 -6.42 7.27 -4.25
C PRO A 87 -6.16 6.32 -5.42
N THR A 88 -5.84 6.88 -6.58
CA THR A 88 -5.46 6.10 -7.76
C THR A 88 -4.22 5.25 -7.43
N LYS A 89 -4.25 3.96 -7.78
CA LYS A 89 -3.10 3.06 -7.62
C LYS A 89 -1.84 3.70 -8.24
N GLY A 90 -0.78 3.81 -7.44
CA GLY A 90 0.48 4.45 -7.85
C GLY A 90 0.56 5.95 -7.51
N SER A 91 -0.52 6.58 -7.06
CA SER A 91 -0.44 7.94 -6.54
C SER A 91 0.35 7.97 -5.21
N PRO A 92 0.94 9.12 -4.85
CA PRO A 92 1.58 9.28 -3.54
C PRO A 92 0.64 8.92 -2.38
N GLU A 93 -0.60 9.33 -2.46
CA GLU A 93 -1.63 9.07 -1.46
C GLU A 93 -1.93 7.57 -1.32
N TYR A 94 -2.02 6.83 -2.43
CA TYR A 94 -2.16 5.38 -2.42
C TYR A 94 -1.02 4.72 -1.64
N ILE A 95 0.23 5.09 -1.95
CA ILE A 95 1.41 4.50 -1.30
C ILE A 95 1.46 4.85 0.19
N ILE A 96 1.12 6.11 0.56
CA ILE A 96 1.01 6.55 1.95
C ILE A 96 0.00 5.69 2.70
N ASN A 97 -1.19 5.48 2.15
CA ASN A 97 -2.23 4.68 2.80
C ASN A 97 -1.81 3.21 2.95
N ARG A 98 -1.14 2.63 1.95
CA ARG A 98 -0.54 1.29 2.06
C ARG A 98 0.48 1.19 3.18
N LEU A 99 1.38 2.17 3.31
CA LEU A 99 2.38 2.22 4.36
C LEU A 99 1.75 2.39 5.75
N LYS A 100 0.71 3.23 5.87
CA LYS A 100 -0.08 3.38 7.10
C LYS A 100 -0.76 2.06 7.50
N GLY A 101 -1.38 1.35 6.56
CA GLY A 101 -1.94 0.01 6.76
C GLY A 101 -0.89 -1.01 7.23
N GLY A 102 0.38 -0.81 6.88
CA GLY A 102 1.53 -1.58 7.37
C GLY A 102 2.07 -1.15 8.75
N GLY A 103 1.36 -0.26 9.46
CA GLY A 103 1.70 0.16 10.83
C GLY A 103 2.67 1.34 10.92
N LEU A 104 2.77 2.15 9.87
CA LEU A 104 3.52 3.40 9.91
C LEU A 104 2.60 4.58 10.23
N THR A 105 3.12 5.57 10.99
CA THR A 105 2.40 6.82 11.22
C THR A 105 2.23 7.62 9.92
N PRO A 106 1.25 8.53 9.80
CA PRO A 106 1.12 9.41 8.64
C PRO A 106 2.41 10.16 8.32
N THR A 107 3.04 10.73 9.34
CA THR A 107 4.34 11.43 9.26
C THR A 107 5.44 10.55 8.65
N ALA A 108 5.58 9.31 9.16
CA ALA A 108 6.53 8.33 8.64
C ALA A 108 6.25 7.96 7.18
N ALA A 109 4.99 7.69 6.84
CA ALA A 109 4.60 7.31 5.50
C ALA A 109 4.87 8.41 4.47
N VAL A 110 4.56 9.67 4.78
CA VAL A 110 4.87 10.83 3.91
C VAL A 110 6.38 10.97 3.71
N GLY A 111 7.18 10.86 4.78
CA GLY A 111 8.64 10.92 4.70
C GLY A 111 9.24 9.81 3.83
N ILE A 112 8.70 8.60 3.89
CA ILE A 112 9.10 7.48 3.01
C ILE A 112 8.75 7.81 1.56
N VAL A 113 7.50 8.20 1.26
CA VAL A 113 7.06 8.47 -0.11
C VAL A 113 7.84 9.60 -0.75
N ALA A 114 8.25 10.63 0.01
CA ALA A 114 9.13 11.68 -0.46
C ALA A 114 10.48 11.14 -0.96
N ASN A 115 11.05 10.18 -0.26
CA ASN A 115 12.27 9.49 -0.67
C ASN A 115 12.04 8.66 -1.93
N LEU A 116 11.01 7.81 -1.96
CA LEU A 116 10.68 6.98 -3.13
C LEU A 116 10.42 7.84 -4.38
N LYS A 117 9.78 9.00 -4.22
CA LYS A 117 9.57 9.96 -5.30
C LYS A 117 10.89 10.53 -5.83
N ALA A 118 11.86 10.77 -4.95
CA ALA A 118 13.19 11.25 -5.35
C ALA A 118 14.01 10.18 -6.09
N GLU A 119 13.88 8.90 -5.69
CA GLU A 119 14.60 7.77 -6.25
C GLU A 119 14.06 7.29 -7.60
N SER A 120 12.76 7.17 -7.70
CA SER A 120 12.11 6.45 -8.81
C SER A 120 10.97 7.22 -9.47
N ASN A 121 10.63 8.40 -8.97
CA ASN A 121 9.39 9.09 -9.31
C ASN A 121 8.15 8.20 -9.10
N LEU A 122 8.22 7.29 -8.13
CA LEU A 122 7.21 6.29 -7.79
C LEU A 122 6.95 5.23 -8.89
N ASP A 123 7.85 5.09 -9.86
CA ASP A 123 7.76 4.04 -10.89
C ASP A 123 8.38 2.72 -10.34
N PRO A 124 7.57 1.67 -10.11
CA PRO A 124 8.08 0.40 -9.60
C PRO A 124 8.85 -0.42 -10.64
N ALA A 125 8.72 -0.10 -11.93
CA ALA A 125 9.42 -0.81 -13.00
C ALA A 125 10.76 -0.15 -13.39
N ILE A 126 11.08 1.00 -12.81
CA ILE A 126 12.25 1.77 -13.18
C ILE A 126 13.56 0.99 -12.94
N LYS A 127 14.47 1.16 -13.87
CA LYS A 127 15.85 0.71 -13.76
C LYS A 127 16.74 1.94 -13.72
N GLN A 128 17.75 1.93 -12.87
CA GLN A 128 18.68 3.04 -12.75
C GLN A 128 19.26 3.44 -14.11
N PHE A 129 19.36 4.75 -14.34
CA PHE A 129 19.86 5.31 -15.59
C PHE A 129 21.28 4.77 -15.91
N SER A 130 21.64 4.76 -17.18
CA SER A 130 22.98 4.32 -17.66
C SER A 130 23.37 2.89 -17.25
N GLY A 131 22.40 1.99 -17.06
CA GLY A 131 22.69 0.59 -16.73
C GLY A 131 23.09 0.32 -15.29
N GLY A 132 22.95 1.30 -14.40
CA GLY A 132 23.25 1.15 -12.97
C GLY A 132 22.47 0.02 -12.29
N PRO A 133 22.90 -0.41 -11.09
CA PRO A 133 22.36 -1.59 -10.41
C PRO A 133 20.96 -1.38 -9.79
N GLY A 134 20.51 -0.14 -9.57
CA GLY A 134 19.27 0.19 -8.88
C GLY A 134 18.00 -0.25 -9.62
N ARG A 135 17.01 -0.75 -8.88
CA ARG A 135 15.73 -1.25 -9.39
C ARG A 135 14.55 -0.82 -8.52
N GLY A 136 13.47 -0.41 -9.16
CA GLY A 136 12.18 -0.15 -8.51
C GLY A 136 12.15 1.07 -7.60
N LEU A 137 11.13 1.12 -6.73
CA LEU A 137 10.81 2.30 -5.92
C LEU A 137 11.96 2.84 -5.09
N ALA A 138 12.66 1.98 -4.35
CA ALA A 138 13.78 2.36 -3.48
C ALA A 138 15.16 2.09 -4.11
N GLN A 139 15.20 1.89 -5.41
CA GLN A 139 16.44 1.63 -6.17
C GLN A 139 17.31 0.53 -5.54
N TRP A 140 16.69 -0.59 -5.14
CA TRP A 140 17.43 -1.75 -4.62
C TRP A 140 18.49 -2.23 -5.62
N GLU A 141 19.71 -2.41 -5.15
CA GLU A 141 20.85 -2.74 -6.01
C GLU A 141 20.92 -4.24 -6.34
N LYS A 142 21.20 -4.54 -7.62
CA LYS A 142 21.64 -5.86 -8.04
C LYS A 142 22.93 -6.24 -7.34
N GLY A 143 23.06 -7.51 -6.96
CA GLY A 143 24.18 -7.98 -6.15
C GLY A 143 23.98 -7.76 -4.64
N GLY A 144 22.81 -7.24 -4.24
CA GLY A 144 22.44 -6.97 -2.87
C GLY A 144 20.95 -7.22 -2.64
N ARG A 145 20.26 -6.23 -2.05
CA ARG A 145 18.84 -6.30 -1.64
C ARG A 145 17.85 -6.55 -2.79
N TYR A 146 18.23 -6.33 -4.02
CA TYR A 146 17.39 -6.68 -5.16
C TYR A 146 17.28 -8.20 -5.36
N ASP A 147 18.40 -8.94 -5.42
CA ASP A 147 18.41 -10.32 -5.90
C ASP A 147 19.35 -11.28 -5.11
N THR A 148 20.31 -10.80 -4.35
CA THR A 148 21.39 -11.65 -3.79
C THR A 148 21.27 -11.85 -2.29
N ASP A 149 20.96 -10.83 -1.51
CA ASP A 149 20.87 -10.91 -0.06
C ASP A 149 19.88 -12.00 0.41
N PRO A 150 20.03 -12.53 1.62
CA PRO A 150 19.10 -13.51 2.18
C PRO A 150 17.63 -13.05 2.15
N ILE A 151 17.40 -11.76 2.45
CA ILE A 151 16.14 -11.05 2.30
C ILE A 151 16.29 -10.13 1.09
N ASN A 152 15.64 -10.47 -0.03
CA ASN A 152 15.73 -9.69 -1.27
C ASN A 152 14.40 -9.65 -2.01
N LEU A 153 14.22 -8.59 -2.83
CA LEU A 153 12.99 -8.31 -3.54
C LEU A 153 12.56 -9.42 -4.49
N VAL A 154 13.51 -9.99 -5.27
CA VAL A 154 13.19 -11.04 -6.24
C VAL A 154 12.65 -12.30 -5.57
N LYS A 155 13.28 -12.76 -4.48
CA LYS A 155 12.79 -13.90 -3.69
C LYS A 155 11.44 -13.61 -3.05
N PHE A 156 11.26 -12.39 -2.53
CA PHE A 156 10.01 -11.96 -1.92
C PHE A 156 8.86 -11.98 -2.94
N ALA A 157 9.06 -11.37 -4.11
CA ALA A 157 8.08 -11.36 -5.21
C ALA A 157 7.74 -12.78 -5.66
N LYS A 158 8.75 -13.64 -5.85
CA LYS A 158 8.54 -15.04 -6.22
C LYS A 158 7.68 -15.80 -5.20
N LYS A 159 7.93 -15.58 -3.90
CA LYS A 159 7.15 -16.19 -2.82
C LYS A 159 5.69 -15.73 -2.83
N LYS A 160 5.43 -14.48 -3.22
CA LYS A 160 4.07 -13.93 -3.40
C LYS A 160 3.39 -14.33 -4.70
N GLY A 161 4.09 -14.96 -5.64
CA GLY A 161 3.57 -15.24 -6.98
C GLY A 161 3.42 -14.01 -7.87
N THR A 162 4.20 -12.94 -7.59
CA THR A 162 4.12 -11.64 -8.26
C THR A 162 5.42 -11.28 -8.99
N SER A 163 5.40 -10.16 -9.72
CA SER A 163 6.62 -9.59 -10.30
C SER A 163 7.37 -8.73 -9.28
N TRP A 164 8.71 -8.65 -9.40
CA TRP A 164 9.50 -7.68 -8.67
C TRP A 164 9.11 -6.22 -8.97
N SER A 165 8.55 -5.95 -10.16
CA SER A 165 8.11 -4.62 -10.62
C SER A 165 6.65 -4.32 -10.26
N ASP A 166 5.98 -5.18 -9.50
CA ASP A 166 4.66 -4.89 -8.99
C ASP A 166 4.74 -3.90 -7.82
N LEU A 167 3.90 -2.85 -7.88
CA LEU A 167 3.92 -1.75 -6.92
C LEU A 167 3.65 -2.24 -5.49
N ASP A 168 2.58 -3.02 -5.30
CA ASP A 168 2.18 -3.48 -3.98
C ASP A 168 3.20 -4.43 -3.39
N THR A 169 3.80 -5.26 -4.24
CA THR A 169 4.89 -6.14 -3.84
C THR A 169 6.09 -5.37 -3.31
N GLN A 170 6.43 -4.25 -3.93
CA GLN A 170 7.56 -3.42 -3.48
C GLN A 170 7.24 -2.67 -2.18
N ILE A 171 6.02 -2.17 -2.02
CA ILE A 171 5.58 -1.56 -0.76
C ILE A 171 5.61 -2.59 0.37
N ASP A 172 5.07 -3.78 0.13
CA ASP A 172 5.09 -4.87 1.11
C ASP A 172 6.52 -5.34 1.42
N PHE A 173 7.43 -5.27 0.44
CA PHE A 173 8.84 -5.59 0.67
C PHE A 173 9.53 -4.56 1.57
N ILE A 174 9.26 -3.25 1.41
CA ILE A 174 9.74 -2.21 2.33
C ILE A 174 9.31 -2.53 3.77
N LEU A 175 8.02 -2.83 3.97
CA LEU A 175 7.48 -3.19 5.29
C LEU A 175 8.12 -4.49 5.81
N HIS A 176 8.26 -5.51 4.95
CA HIS A 176 8.89 -6.77 5.30
C HIS A 176 10.35 -6.62 5.75
N GLU A 177 11.14 -5.79 5.07
CA GLU A 177 12.51 -5.50 5.49
C GLU A 177 12.54 -4.82 6.86
N MET A 178 11.65 -3.85 7.10
CA MET A 178 11.56 -3.18 8.40
C MET A 178 11.12 -4.11 9.53
N ASP A 179 10.34 -5.15 9.25
CA ASP A 179 9.88 -6.10 10.26
C ASP A 179 10.84 -7.27 10.47
N ARG A 180 11.58 -7.70 9.44
CA ARG A 180 12.33 -8.96 9.42
C ARG A 180 13.84 -8.81 9.26
N HIS A 181 14.32 -7.74 8.59
CA HIS A 181 15.74 -7.59 8.38
C HIS A 181 16.41 -7.02 9.65
N PRO A 182 17.47 -7.67 10.18
CA PRO A 182 18.09 -7.27 11.45
C PRO A 182 18.54 -5.79 11.48
N GLU A 183 19.00 -5.29 10.34
CA GLU A 183 19.49 -3.92 10.21
C GLU A 183 18.35 -2.88 10.16
N TYR A 184 17.19 -3.25 9.59
CA TYR A 184 16.10 -2.30 9.36
C TYR A 184 14.97 -2.36 10.39
N LYS A 185 14.96 -3.36 11.27
CA LYS A 185 13.91 -3.51 12.29
C LYS A 185 13.76 -2.28 13.20
N LYS A 186 14.88 -1.61 13.54
CA LYS A 186 14.85 -0.38 14.35
C LYS A 186 14.41 0.85 13.56
N VAL A 187 14.45 0.79 12.22
CA VAL A 187 14.10 1.93 11.36
C VAL A 187 12.62 2.24 11.45
N LYS A 188 11.75 1.23 11.49
CA LYS A 188 10.30 1.41 11.65
C LYS A 188 9.97 2.13 12.96
N ASP A 189 10.59 1.73 14.07
CA ASP A 189 10.39 2.39 15.36
C ASP A 189 10.88 3.84 15.35
N MET A 190 12.02 4.11 14.72
CA MET A 190 12.55 5.47 14.57
C MET A 190 11.63 6.35 13.73
N LEU A 191 11.11 5.82 12.63
CA LEU A 191 10.17 6.51 11.76
C LEU A 191 8.87 6.84 12.50
N ASN A 192 8.32 5.87 13.23
CA ASN A 192 7.08 6.07 13.97
C ASN A 192 7.21 7.03 15.17
N LYS A 193 8.44 7.27 15.64
CA LYS A 193 8.76 8.25 16.69
C LYS A 193 9.24 9.60 16.15
N SER A 194 9.24 9.78 14.83
CA SER A 194 9.68 11.06 14.24
C SER A 194 8.66 12.16 14.54
N ASP A 195 9.17 13.33 14.91
CA ASP A 195 8.36 14.50 15.30
C ASP A 195 7.85 15.28 14.06
N SER A 196 8.44 15.06 12.89
CA SER A 196 8.11 15.78 11.66
C SER A 196 8.32 14.93 10.40
N VAL A 197 7.64 15.30 9.32
CA VAL A 197 7.86 14.71 7.99
C VAL A 197 9.31 14.89 7.54
N LYS A 198 9.92 16.03 7.87
CA LYS A 198 11.35 16.28 7.62
C LYS A 198 12.23 15.25 8.31
N ASP A 199 12.00 14.97 9.59
CA ASP A 199 12.80 13.99 10.34
C ASP A 199 12.58 12.59 9.82
N ALA A 200 11.33 12.20 9.54
CA ALA A 200 11.02 10.92 8.92
C ALA A 200 11.75 10.75 7.57
N THR A 201 11.76 11.78 6.73
CA THR A 201 12.48 11.79 5.45
C THR A 201 13.97 11.54 5.63
N LEU A 202 14.58 12.23 6.59
CA LEU A 202 16.02 12.08 6.88
C LEU A 202 16.37 10.73 7.51
N ILE A 203 15.50 10.20 8.37
CA ILE A 203 15.66 8.86 8.97
C ILE A 203 15.64 7.80 7.85
N PHE A 204 14.65 7.82 6.97
CA PHE A 204 14.54 6.84 5.89
C PHE A 204 15.73 6.92 4.94
N LEU A 205 16.11 8.12 4.51
CA LEU A 205 17.30 8.36 3.68
C LEU A 205 18.55 7.76 4.30
N LYS A 206 18.83 8.09 5.56
CA LYS A 206 20.09 7.72 6.21
C LYS A 206 20.15 6.28 6.72
N LYS A 207 19.01 5.71 7.13
CA LYS A 207 18.97 4.43 7.83
C LYS A 207 18.45 3.29 6.98
N TYR A 208 17.60 3.58 5.99
CA TYR A 208 17.03 2.57 5.11
C TYR A 208 17.65 2.59 3.71
N GLU A 209 17.64 3.72 3.01
CA GLU A 209 18.19 3.82 1.65
C GLU A 209 19.72 3.84 1.65
N LYS A 210 20.33 4.59 2.56
CA LYS A 210 21.81 4.79 2.63
C LYS A 210 22.40 5.27 1.32
N ALA A 211 21.67 6.18 0.66
CA ALA A 211 22.04 6.69 -0.67
C ALA A 211 23.46 7.27 -0.70
N GLY A 212 24.26 6.84 -1.66
CA GLY A 212 25.62 7.34 -1.87
C GLY A 212 25.65 8.84 -2.23
N THR A 213 24.66 9.30 -3.02
CA THR A 213 24.42 10.72 -3.30
C THR A 213 23.02 11.07 -2.78
N PRO A 214 22.90 11.68 -1.61
CA PRO A 214 21.64 11.76 -0.88
C PRO A 214 20.59 12.70 -1.48
N HIS A 215 20.98 13.69 -2.31
CA HIS A 215 20.05 14.69 -2.88
C HIS A 215 19.02 15.23 -1.86
N THR A 216 19.47 15.58 -0.67
CA THR A 216 18.64 15.87 0.51
C THR A 216 17.63 16.98 0.24
N ASP A 217 18.02 18.06 -0.43
CA ASP A 217 17.13 19.19 -0.71
C ASP A 217 15.96 18.79 -1.60
N LYS A 218 16.20 17.95 -2.61
CA LYS A 218 15.14 17.41 -3.49
C LYS A 218 14.11 16.61 -2.67
N ARG A 219 14.57 15.76 -1.76
CA ARG A 219 13.72 14.92 -0.90
C ARG A 219 12.91 15.77 0.08
N LEU A 220 13.54 16.74 0.72
CA LEU A 220 12.86 17.65 1.64
C LEU A 220 11.83 18.55 0.93
N LYS A 221 12.09 18.93 -0.33
CA LYS A 221 11.09 19.63 -1.14
C LYS A 221 9.88 18.74 -1.38
N PHE A 222 10.08 17.49 -1.84
CA PHE A 222 8.97 16.55 -2.01
C PHE A 222 8.21 16.27 -0.71
N ALA A 223 8.92 16.17 0.41
CA ALA A 223 8.33 15.97 1.72
C ALA A 223 7.39 17.14 2.09
N LYS A 224 7.84 18.37 1.91
CA LYS A 224 7.03 19.56 2.16
C LYS A 224 5.82 19.66 1.23
N ASP A 225 6.00 19.36 -0.07
CA ASP A 225 4.91 19.40 -1.04
C ASP A 225 3.83 18.38 -0.69
N LEU A 226 4.21 17.14 -0.32
CA LEU A 226 3.29 16.07 0.08
C LEU A 226 2.62 16.38 1.43
N GLU A 227 3.33 16.92 2.40
CA GLU A 227 2.78 17.32 3.69
C GLU A 227 1.69 18.37 3.51
N THR A 228 1.93 19.38 2.67
CA THR A 228 0.93 20.43 2.37
C THR A 228 -0.30 19.93 1.64
N GLN A 229 -0.15 18.89 0.80
CA GLN A 229 -1.24 18.35 -0.03
C GLN A 229 -2.09 17.31 0.70
N LEU A 230 -1.51 16.57 1.65
CA LEU A 230 -2.11 15.33 2.15
C LEU A 230 -2.24 15.27 3.68
N MET A 231 -1.77 16.27 4.40
CA MET A 231 -1.88 16.38 5.85
C MET A 231 -2.54 17.71 6.27
#